data_5248b905f6d119bf7073e1e79d471b26
#
_entry.id   5248b905f6d119bf7073e1e79d471b26
#
_cell.length_a   1.000
_cell.length_b   1.000
_cell.length_c   1.000
_cell.angle_alpha   90.00
_cell.angle_beta   90.00
_cell.angle_gamma   90.00
#
_symmetry.space_group_name_H-M   'P 1'
#
loop_
_entity.id
_entity.type
_entity.pdbx_description
1 polymer ?
#
loop_
_entity_poly.entity_id
_entity_poly.type
_entity_poly.pdbx_seq_one_letter_code
_entity_poly.pdbx_strand_id
1 'polypeptide(L)'
;TDGQIYDLHSGKIISSSELLADLATAQHLIIGEKHDNAEHHQIELWLIQNLLIQRPQGSVLLEMLTSEQQPRVNQVKCWLKDNPVVRDSRVQELLNWQKGWSWEMYGDIVMQLLRGPYPLLNANIGREQILALYKKNEFPKGKKSTAPVVQEALRETIISMHEGNL
;
A
#
# COMPACT_ATOMS: atom_id res chain seq x y z
N THR A 1 0.72 12.65 23.22
CA THR A 1 0.24 11.35 23.73
C THR A 1 0.78 10.29 22.80
N ASP A 2 1.68 9.49 23.31
CA ASP A 2 2.23 8.37 22.58
C ASP A 2 1.07 7.45 22.18
N GLY A 3 1.03 7.10 20.91
CA GLY A 3 -0.03 6.25 20.36
C GLY A 3 -0.03 4.89 21.07
N GLN A 4 -1.22 4.38 21.38
CA GLN A 4 -1.39 3.04 21.94
C GLN A 4 -1.66 2.06 20.81
N ILE A 5 -1.03 0.89 20.87
CA ILE A 5 -1.31 -0.22 19.97
C ILE A 5 -2.35 -1.11 20.62
N TYR A 6 -3.49 -1.24 19.96
CA TYR A 6 -4.60 -2.04 20.45
C TYR A 6 -4.76 -3.30 19.60
N ASP A 7 -4.58 -4.45 20.18
CA ASP A 7 -4.85 -5.72 19.53
C ASP A 7 -6.35 -6.02 19.60
N LEU A 8 -7.03 -5.93 18.48
CA LEU A 8 -8.48 -6.14 18.37
C LEU A 8 -8.89 -7.60 18.61
N HIS A 9 -7.96 -8.54 18.41
CA HIS A 9 -8.26 -9.96 18.62
C HIS A 9 -8.28 -10.32 20.12
N SER A 10 -7.28 -9.87 20.86
CA SER A 10 -7.21 -10.13 22.32
C SER A 10 -7.92 -9.06 23.17
N GLY A 11 -8.26 -7.91 22.60
CA GLY A 11 -8.83 -6.78 23.32
C GLY A 11 -7.85 -6.07 24.25
N LYS A 12 -6.54 -6.20 24.03
CA LYS A 12 -5.50 -5.68 24.92
C LYS A 12 -4.65 -4.62 24.23
N ILE A 13 -4.06 -3.75 25.05
CA ILE A 13 -2.97 -2.87 24.63
C ILE A 13 -1.69 -3.70 24.65
N ILE A 14 -0.96 -3.65 23.53
CA ILE A 14 0.32 -4.34 23.36
C ILE A 14 1.46 -3.35 23.11
N SER A 15 2.68 -3.79 23.33
CA SER A 15 3.88 -3.05 23.02
C SER A 15 4.24 -3.14 21.53
N SER A 16 5.09 -2.24 21.07
CA SER A 16 5.63 -2.30 19.70
C SER A 16 6.44 -3.57 19.41
N SER A 17 7.13 -4.12 20.42
CA SER A 17 7.85 -5.38 20.32
C SER A 17 6.92 -6.59 20.18
N GLU A 18 5.82 -6.62 20.92
CA GLU A 18 4.80 -7.66 20.78
C GLU A 18 4.14 -7.59 19.41
N LEU A 19 3.77 -6.39 18.94
CA LEU A 19 3.25 -6.20 17.59
C LEU A 19 4.20 -6.77 16.52
N LEU A 20 5.48 -6.40 16.56
CA LEU A 20 6.46 -6.88 15.58
C LEU A 20 6.63 -8.40 15.63
N ALA A 21 6.64 -8.99 16.83
CA ALA A 21 6.73 -10.45 16.99
C ALA A 21 5.53 -11.15 16.36
N ASP A 22 4.32 -10.65 16.59
CA ASP A 22 3.10 -11.20 16.02
C ASP A 22 3.08 -11.07 14.50
N LEU A 23 3.37 -9.87 13.98
CA LEU A 23 3.39 -9.60 12.55
C LEU A 23 4.48 -10.39 11.82
N ALA A 24 5.60 -10.69 12.48
CA ALA A 24 6.67 -11.51 11.91
C ALA A 24 6.22 -12.95 11.60
N THR A 25 5.19 -13.45 12.24
CA THR A 25 4.63 -14.80 11.99
C THR A 25 3.63 -14.84 10.85
N ALA A 26 3.09 -13.68 10.44
CA ALA A 26 2.05 -13.59 9.43
C ALA A 26 2.60 -13.86 8.03
N GLN A 27 1.95 -14.73 7.26
CA GLN A 27 2.29 -14.94 5.84
C GLN A 27 1.95 -13.74 4.96
N HIS A 28 0.85 -13.06 5.28
CA HIS A 28 0.36 -11.89 4.56
C HIS A 28 0.04 -10.81 5.57
N LEU A 29 0.50 -9.60 5.29
CA LEU A 29 0.23 -8.41 6.07
C LEU A 29 -0.42 -7.37 5.17
N ILE A 30 -1.56 -6.84 5.60
CA ILE A 30 -2.23 -5.72 4.95
C ILE A 30 -2.14 -4.54 5.91
N ILE A 31 -1.56 -3.44 5.44
CA ILE A 31 -1.46 -2.19 6.18
C ILE A 31 -2.44 -1.21 5.55
N GLY A 32 -3.41 -0.73 6.31
CA GLY A 32 -4.32 0.34 5.94
C GLY A 32 -3.91 1.63 6.62
N GLU A 33 -3.95 2.74 5.87
CA GLU A 33 -3.59 4.05 6.38
C GLU A 33 -4.60 5.12 5.91
N LYS A 34 -4.56 6.29 6.49
CA LYS A 34 -5.28 7.47 6.03
C LYS A 34 -4.31 8.34 5.24
N HIS A 35 -4.55 8.48 3.92
CA HIS A 35 -3.64 9.07 2.94
C HIS A 35 -3.12 10.47 3.27
N ASP A 36 -3.84 11.23 4.06
CA ASP A 36 -3.48 12.59 4.49
C ASP A 36 -2.90 12.67 5.92
N ASN A 37 -2.58 11.51 6.53
CA ASN A 37 -2.04 11.45 7.88
C ASN A 37 -0.55 11.06 7.88
N ALA A 38 0.32 12.03 8.11
CA ALA A 38 1.77 11.82 8.11
C ALA A 38 2.24 10.83 9.20
N GLU A 39 1.54 10.74 10.34
CA GLU A 39 1.91 9.80 11.40
C GLU A 39 1.66 8.35 10.98
N HIS A 40 0.61 8.09 10.19
CA HIS A 40 0.36 6.76 9.63
C HIS A 40 1.51 6.33 8.70
N HIS A 41 2.00 7.23 7.84
CA HIS A 41 3.13 6.95 6.95
C HIS A 41 4.43 6.67 7.71
N GLN A 42 4.66 7.38 8.82
CA GLN A 42 5.80 7.12 9.69
C GLN A 42 5.72 5.73 10.35
N ILE A 43 4.52 5.33 10.81
CA ILE A 43 4.28 3.99 11.37
C ILE A 43 4.48 2.92 10.29
N GLU A 44 3.98 3.14 9.08
CA GLU A 44 4.16 2.22 7.96
C GLU A 44 5.65 2.03 7.61
N LEU A 45 6.39 3.13 7.49
CA LEU A 45 7.83 3.08 7.26
C LEU A 45 8.56 2.34 8.38
N TRP A 46 8.21 2.62 9.62
CA TRP A 46 8.77 1.94 10.79
C TRP A 46 8.48 0.43 10.76
N LEU A 47 7.25 0.01 10.41
CA LEU A 47 6.89 -1.41 10.27
C LEU A 47 7.73 -2.08 9.18
N ILE A 48 7.85 -1.48 8.00
CA ILE A 48 8.64 -2.01 6.88
C ILE A 48 10.09 -2.22 7.30
N GLN A 49 10.69 -1.25 7.96
CA GLN A 49 12.11 -1.32 8.40
C GLN A 49 12.33 -2.40 9.46
N ASN A 50 11.46 -2.49 10.45
CA ASN A 50 11.63 -3.39 11.58
C ASN A 50 11.24 -4.84 11.25
N LEU A 51 10.25 -5.07 10.42
CA LEU A 51 9.87 -6.42 9.99
C LEU A 51 10.96 -7.07 9.11
N LEU A 52 11.69 -6.30 8.32
CA LEU A 52 12.83 -6.80 7.53
C LEU A 52 13.95 -7.39 8.39
N ILE A 53 14.11 -6.91 9.63
CA ILE A 53 15.10 -7.44 10.58
C ILE A 53 14.61 -8.75 11.18
N GLN A 54 13.30 -8.91 11.34
CA GLN A 54 12.67 -10.06 12.00
C GLN A 54 12.52 -11.26 11.07
N ARG A 55 12.23 -11.01 9.79
CA ARG A 55 11.97 -12.07 8.81
C ARG A 55 12.30 -11.61 7.37
N PRO A 56 12.62 -12.57 6.46
CA PRO A 56 12.69 -12.26 5.03
C PRO A 56 11.31 -11.78 4.52
N GLN A 57 11.34 -10.77 3.66
CA GLN A 57 10.16 -10.27 2.97
C GLN A 57 10.05 -10.91 1.58
N GLY A 58 8.87 -11.50 1.26
CA GLY A 58 8.63 -12.12 -0.03
C GLY A 58 8.43 -11.09 -1.15
N SER A 59 7.42 -10.25 -1.00
CA SER A 59 7.12 -9.15 -1.92
C SER A 59 6.34 -8.08 -1.19
N VAL A 60 6.35 -6.86 -1.72
CA VAL A 60 5.50 -5.76 -1.24
C VAL A 60 4.65 -5.26 -2.39
N LEU A 61 3.38 -5.06 -2.13
CA LEU A 61 2.42 -4.47 -3.05
C LEU A 61 2.11 -3.06 -2.57
N LEU A 62 2.12 -2.08 -3.48
CA LEU A 62 1.86 -0.69 -3.15
C LEU A 62 0.69 -0.16 -4.00
N GLU A 63 -0.35 0.36 -3.36
CA GLU A 63 -1.53 0.90 -4.02
C GLU A 63 -1.20 2.10 -4.93
N MET A 64 -0.20 2.90 -4.57
CA MET A 64 0.23 4.07 -5.32
C MET A 64 0.84 3.75 -6.68
N LEU A 65 1.05 2.46 -6.98
CA LEU A 65 1.63 1.98 -8.23
C LEU A 65 0.58 1.26 -9.07
N THR A 66 0.53 1.60 -10.35
CA THR A 66 -0.34 0.94 -11.33
C THR A 66 0.40 -0.09 -12.16
N SER A 67 -0.34 -0.95 -12.87
CA SER A 67 0.22 -1.96 -13.75
C SER A 67 1.13 -1.39 -14.84
N GLU A 68 0.82 -0.21 -15.37
CA GLU A 68 1.60 0.47 -16.39
C GLU A 68 2.97 0.96 -15.86
N GLN A 69 3.06 1.20 -14.55
CA GLN A 69 4.30 1.63 -13.91
C GLN A 69 5.22 0.46 -13.55
N GLN A 70 4.73 -0.79 -13.52
CA GLN A 70 5.52 -1.93 -13.07
C GLN A 70 6.87 -2.10 -13.82
N PRO A 71 6.96 -1.97 -15.15
CA PRO A 71 8.24 -2.04 -15.85
C PRO A 71 9.24 -0.97 -15.38
N ARG A 72 8.76 0.25 -15.12
CA ARG A 72 9.57 1.36 -14.61
C ARG A 72 10.07 1.08 -13.20
N VAL A 73 9.21 0.57 -12.32
CA VAL A 73 9.59 0.15 -10.96
C VAL A 73 10.76 -0.82 -10.99
N ASN A 74 10.68 -1.85 -11.84
CA ASN A 74 11.75 -2.83 -11.98
C ASN A 74 13.06 -2.22 -12.49
N GLN A 75 12.97 -1.31 -13.47
CA GLN A 75 14.13 -0.58 -13.99
C GLN A 75 14.76 0.33 -12.93
N VAL A 76 13.94 1.07 -12.19
CA VAL A 76 14.42 1.99 -11.15
C VAL A 76 15.07 1.21 -10.00
N LYS A 77 14.49 0.09 -9.57
CA LYS A 77 15.12 -0.79 -8.57
C LYS A 77 16.51 -1.27 -9.01
N CYS A 78 16.66 -1.65 -10.26
CA CYS A 78 17.96 -2.05 -10.81
C CYS A 78 18.92 -0.87 -10.86
N TRP A 79 18.48 0.27 -11.38
CA TRP A 79 19.29 1.47 -11.53
C TRP A 79 19.77 2.04 -10.19
N LEU A 80 18.97 1.98 -9.14
CA LEU A 80 19.35 2.47 -7.80
C LEU A 80 20.50 1.69 -7.16
N LYS A 81 20.79 0.46 -7.60
CA LYS A 81 21.95 -0.30 -7.12
C LYS A 81 23.26 0.37 -7.48
N ASP A 82 23.33 0.96 -8.68
CA ASP A 82 24.51 1.66 -9.18
C ASP A 82 24.48 3.17 -8.88
N ASN A 83 23.32 3.68 -8.40
CA ASN A 83 23.09 5.09 -8.11
C ASN A 83 22.54 5.27 -6.68
N PRO A 84 23.37 5.04 -5.64
CA PRO A 84 22.90 5.07 -4.24
C PRO A 84 22.51 6.47 -3.78
N VAL A 85 23.07 7.51 -4.38
CA VAL A 85 22.75 8.92 -4.09
C VAL A 85 21.99 9.49 -5.27
N VAL A 86 20.71 9.78 -5.05
CA VAL A 86 19.82 10.29 -6.08
C VAL A 86 18.87 11.32 -5.48
N ARG A 87 18.45 12.30 -6.29
CA ARG A 87 17.41 13.26 -5.89
C ARG A 87 16.05 12.64 -6.07
N ASP A 88 15.15 12.87 -5.13
CA ASP A 88 13.78 12.38 -5.14
C ASP A 88 13.02 12.75 -6.42
N SER A 89 13.22 13.97 -6.91
CA SER A 89 12.63 14.42 -8.18
C SER A 89 13.00 13.52 -9.37
N ARG A 90 14.23 12.98 -9.37
CA ARG A 90 14.66 12.06 -10.43
C ARG A 90 13.97 10.70 -10.32
N VAL A 91 13.78 10.21 -9.10
CA VAL A 91 13.06 8.95 -8.87
C VAL A 91 11.59 9.09 -9.27
N GLN A 92 10.94 10.18 -8.89
CA GLN A 92 9.57 10.50 -9.30
C GLN A 92 9.41 10.52 -10.83
N GLU A 93 10.34 11.16 -11.53
CA GLU A 93 10.36 11.19 -12.99
C GLU A 93 10.50 9.80 -13.61
N LEU A 94 11.48 9.01 -13.15
CA LEU A 94 11.74 7.67 -13.64
C LEU A 94 10.57 6.72 -13.41
N LEU A 95 9.90 6.81 -12.27
CA LEU A 95 8.70 6.05 -11.93
C LEU A 95 7.46 6.51 -12.68
N ASN A 96 7.48 7.69 -13.30
CA ASN A 96 6.29 8.41 -13.74
C ASN A 96 5.28 8.54 -12.59
N TRP A 97 5.77 9.07 -11.45
CA TRP A 97 4.98 9.16 -10.22
C TRP A 97 3.71 9.98 -10.43
N GLN A 98 2.59 9.46 -10.00
CA GLN A 98 1.30 10.10 -10.22
C GLN A 98 1.10 11.26 -9.24
N LYS A 99 0.69 12.41 -9.76
CA LYS A 99 0.48 13.63 -8.97
C LYS A 99 -0.62 13.52 -7.90
N GLY A 100 -1.49 12.53 -8.02
CA GLY A 100 -2.53 12.25 -7.03
C GLY A 100 -1.98 11.74 -5.69
N TRP A 101 -0.76 11.21 -5.68
CA TRP A 101 -0.09 10.71 -4.48
C TRP A 101 1.02 11.67 -4.06
N SER A 102 0.89 12.29 -2.89
CA SER A 102 1.90 13.23 -2.38
C SER A 102 3.24 12.54 -2.16
N TRP A 103 4.29 12.99 -2.87
CA TRP A 103 5.63 12.45 -2.62
C TRP A 103 6.16 12.80 -1.24
N GLU A 104 5.73 13.91 -0.67
CA GLU A 104 6.09 14.31 0.69
C GLU A 104 5.61 13.26 1.72
N MET A 105 4.46 12.63 1.47
CA MET A 105 3.91 11.59 2.33
C MET A 105 4.52 10.21 2.05
N TYR A 106 4.66 9.83 0.78
CA TYR A 106 5.02 8.48 0.38
C TYR A 106 6.48 8.28 0.00
N GLY A 107 7.24 9.37 -0.19
CA GLY A 107 8.59 9.30 -0.76
C GLY A 107 9.54 8.40 0.02
N ASP A 108 9.57 8.52 1.34
CA ASP A 108 10.43 7.71 2.22
C ASP A 108 10.06 6.23 2.15
N ILE A 109 8.77 5.91 2.15
CA ILE A 109 8.26 4.53 1.99
C ILE A 109 8.67 3.99 0.63
N VAL A 110 8.41 4.72 -0.45
CA VAL A 110 8.74 4.31 -1.82
C VAL A 110 10.24 4.10 -1.97
N MET A 111 11.08 5.00 -1.46
CA MET A 111 12.53 4.87 -1.51
C MET A 111 13.03 3.67 -0.70
N GLN A 112 12.47 3.42 0.47
CA GLN A 112 12.76 2.23 1.28
C GLN A 112 12.43 0.94 0.52
N LEU A 113 11.25 0.89 -0.12
CA LEU A 113 10.79 -0.26 -0.88
C LEU A 113 11.59 -0.49 -2.18
N LEU A 114 11.92 0.58 -2.89
CA LEU A 114 12.76 0.49 -4.10
C LEU A 114 14.15 -0.04 -3.80
N ARG A 115 14.73 0.32 -2.67
CA ARG A 115 16.06 -0.16 -2.23
C ARG A 115 16.02 -1.54 -1.58
N GLY A 116 14.84 -1.99 -1.16
CA GLY A 116 14.69 -3.31 -0.54
C GLY A 116 15.05 -4.46 -1.48
N PRO A 117 15.50 -5.62 -0.94
CA PRO A 117 15.92 -6.77 -1.74
C PRO A 117 14.77 -7.56 -2.36
N TYR A 118 13.55 -7.30 -1.96
CA TYR A 118 12.32 -7.97 -2.37
C TYR A 118 11.66 -7.29 -3.58
N PRO A 119 10.79 -8.00 -4.33
CA PRO A 119 9.99 -7.40 -5.38
C PRO A 119 9.04 -6.32 -4.84
N LEU A 120 8.99 -5.16 -5.52
CA LEU A 120 7.99 -4.13 -5.32
C LEU A 120 7.01 -4.23 -6.47
N LEU A 121 5.75 -4.48 -6.16
CA LEU A 121 4.70 -4.74 -7.13
C LEU A 121 3.60 -3.67 -7.04
N ASN A 122 2.94 -3.45 -8.15
CA ASN A 122 1.75 -2.61 -8.19
C ASN A 122 0.55 -3.33 -7.56
N ALA A 123 -0.32 -2.58 -6.87
CA ALA A 123 -1.59 -3.07 -6.34
C ALA A 123 -2.80 -2.32 -6.92
N ASN A 124 -2.58 -1.42 -7.88
CA ASN A 124 -3.64 -0.65 -8.52
C ASN A 124 -3.74 -0.94 -10.03
N ILE A 125 -4.92 -0.65 -10.57
CA ILE A 125 -5.19 -0.71 -12.01
C ILE A 125 -5.08 0.69 -12.62
N GLY A 126 -4.65 0.76 -13.89
CA GLY A 126 -4.51 2.01 -14.60
C GLY A 126 -5.84 2.67 -14.94
N ARG A 127 -5.78 3.98 -15.17
CA ARG A 127 -6.96 4.79 -15.50
C ARG A 127 -7.76 4.27 -16.69
N GLU A 128 -7.06 3.79 -17.73
CA GLU A 128 -7.72 3.24 -18.93
C GLU A 128 -8.53 1.99 -18.61
N GLN A 129 -8.01 1.12 -17.74
CA GLN A 129 -8.70 -0.07 -17.28
C GLN A 129 -9.93 0.29 -16.43
N ILE A 130 -9.79 1.27 -15.54
CA ILE A 130 -10.91 1.79 -14.74
C ILE A 130 -12.02 2.30 -15.67
N LEU A 131 -11.67 3.15 -16.63
CA LEU A 131 -12.64 3.68 -17.60
C LEU A 131 -13.30 2.59 -18.47
N ALA A 132 -12.54 1.56 -18.82
CA ALA A 132 -13.08 0.41 -19.57
C ALA A 132 -14.08 -0.38 -18.73
N LEU A 133 -13.82 -0.56 -17.42
CA LEU A 133 -14.75 -1.23 -16.50
C LEU A 133 -16.05 -0.41 -16.34
N TYR A 134 -15.94 0.90 -16.17
CA TYR A 134 -17.12 1.78 -16.09
C TYR A 134 -17.98 1.72 -17.37
N LYS A 135 -17.34 1.70 -18.54
CA LYS A 135 -18.07 1.63 -19.83
C LYS A 135 -18.76 0.30 -20.06
N LYS A 136 -18.23 -0.79 -19.55
CA LYS A 136 -18.79 -2.14 -19.75
C LYS A 136 -20.01 -2.40 -18.89
N ASN A 137 -20.24 -1.60 -17.84
CA ASN A 137 -21.30 -1.82 -16.85
C ASN A 137 -21.32 -3.26 -16.26
N GLU A 138 -20.18 -3.93 -16.31
CA GLU A 138 -19.97 -5.28 -15.81
C GLU A 138 -18.82 -5.27 -14.79
N PHE A 139 -19.07 -5.79 -13.62
CA PHE A 139 -18.01 -6.00 -12.64
C PHE A 139 -17.16 -7.21 -13.00
N PRO A 140 -15.84 -7.18 -12.72
CA PRO A 140 -14.99 -8.36 -12.85
C PRO A 140 -15.58 -9.53 -12.05
N LYS A 141 -15.70 -10.69 -12.68
CA LYS A 141 -16.21 -11.89 -12.02
C LYS A 141 -15.19 -12.37 -10.98
N GLY A 142 -15.51 -12.22 -9.71
CA GLY A 142 -14.72 -12.72 -8.59
C GLY A 142 -15.54 -13.72 -7.76
N LYS A 143 -14.87 -14.68 -7.14
CA LYS A 143 -15.57 -15.68 -6.30
C LYS A 143 -15.92 -15.16 -4.92
N LYS A 144 -15.17 -14.17 -4.40
CA LYS A 144 -15.35 -13.61 -3.05
C LYS A 144 -15.85 -12.18 -3.09
N SER A 145 -15.15 -11.29 -3.82
CA SER A 145 -15.47 -9.86 -3.92
C SER A 145 -16.84 -9.56 -4.54
N THR A 146 -17.38 -10.47 -5.34
CA THR A 146 -18.70 -10.37 -5.97
C THR A 146 -19.74 -11.25 -5.29
N ALA A 147 -19.46 -11.82 -4.12
CA ALA A 147 -20.46 -12.53 -3.33
C ALA A 147 -21.55 -11.55 -2.85
N PRO A 148 -22.84 -11.94 -2.85
CA PRO A 148 -23.94 -11.03 -2.51
C PRO A 148 -23.75 -10.33 -1.16
N VAL A 149 -23.27 -11.02 -0.15
CA VAL A 149 -22.99 -10.46 1.19
C VAL A 149 -21.90 -9.38 1.15
N VAL A 150 -20.90 -9.53 0.30
CA VAL A 150 -19.83 -8.53 0.14
C VAL A 150 -20.32 -7.32 -0.65
N GLN A 151 -21.10 -7.55 -1.69
CA GLN A 151 -21.70 -6.45 -2.47
C GLN A 151 -22.65 -5.62 -1.62
N GLU A 152 -23.45 -6.24 -0.76
CA GLU A 152 -24.36 -5.51 0.14
C GLU A 152 -23.57 -4.69 1.17
N ALA A 153 -22.55 -5.26 1.80
CA ALA A 153 -21.69 -4.54 2.73
C ALA A 153 -20.96 -3.35 2.07
N LEU A 154 -20.48 -3.52 0.83
CA LEU A 154 -19.87 -2.42 0.07
C LEU A 154 -20.90 -1.34 -0.28
N ARG A 155 -22.11 -1.74 -0.68
CA ARG A 155 -23.20 -0.81 -0.98
C ARG A 155 -23.57 0.02 0.25
N GLU A 156 -23.75 -0.61 1.41
CA GLU A 156 -24.02 0.09 2.67
C GLU A 156 -22.90 1.07 3.03
N THR A 157 -21.64 0.65 2.87
CA THR A 157 -20.47 1.51 3.10
C THR A 157 -20.51 2.73 2.17
N ILE A 158 -20.72 2.54 0.87
CA ILE A 158 -20.76 3.63 -0.11
C ILE A 158 -21.91 4.60 0.20
N ILE A 159 -23.10 4.08 0.50
CA ILE A 159 -24.26 4.91 0.87
C ILE A 159 -23.95 5.74 2.12
N SER A 160 -23.37 5.13 3.13
CA SER A 160 -22.97 5.82 4.37
C SER A 160 -21.94 6.92 4.12
N MET A 161 -20.93 6.66 3.27
CA MET A 161 -19.90 7.65 2.94
C MET A 161 -20.42 8.83 2.10
N HIS A 162 -21.51 8.63 1.34
CA HIS A 162 -22.17 9.65 0.52
C HIS A 162 -23.43 10.24 1.17
N GLU A 163 -23.57 10.09 2.50
CA GLU A 163 -24.71 10.64 3.27
C GLU A 163 -26.09 10.25 2.70
N GLY A 164 -26.18 9.07 2.08
CA GLY A 164 -27.40 8.58 1.45
C GLY A 164 -27.70 9.16 0.05
N ASN A 165 -26.84 10.01 -0.48
CA ASN A 165 -26.96 10.55 -1.84
C ASN A 165 -26.18 9.67 -2.82
N LEU A 166 -26.87 8.93 -3.66
CA LEU A 166 -26.30 8.18 -4.80
C LEU A 166 -26.90 8.70 -6.09
#